data_6794a774c795888f5dbff81145e2eefb
#
_entry.id   6794a774c795888f5dbff81145e2eefb
#
_cell.length_a   1.000
_cell.length_b   1.000
_cell.length_c   1.000
_cell.angle_alpha   90.00
_cell.angle_beta   90.00
_cell.angle_gamma   90.00
#
_symmetry.space_group_name_H-M   'P 1'
#
loop_
_entity.id
_entity.type
_entity.pdbx_description
1 polymer ?
#
loop_
_entity_poly.entity_id
_entity_poly.type
_entity_poly.pdbx_seq_one_letter_code
_entity_poly.pdbx_strand_id
1 'polypeptide(L)'
;MLSQTKNENNFMRPAEPFRAFGDSKPGRKSMFVRSVATAVAILMTGASLAYAQSPTRIQQFNAWGAYSYKSGNSTVCYVLSIPTTKEPANVDHGDIFFIVSQRPGQNISYEPQAMVGYALREGSKVNVTIDNKNFVMFTKDKAAWVENAAEEPALVAAMKGGKSMTVKATSGRGTATSYSYSLSGISAALKQIETCK
;
A
#
# COMPACT_ATOMS: atom_id res chain seq x y z
N MET A 1 -24.78 45.77 9.35
CA MET A 1 -25.75 45.07 8.48
C MET A 1 -25.02 43.86 7.97
N LEU A 2 -25.27 42.69 8.65
CA LEU A 2 -26.08 41.58 8.22
C LEU A 2 -25.66 41.03 6.82
N SER A 3 -25.20 39.83 6.62
CA SER A 3 -25.86 38.57 6.99
C SER A 3 -24.91 37.40 6.95
N GLN A 4 -25.00 36.53 7.91
CA GLN A 4 -24.54 35.16 7.99
C GLN A 4 -25.20 34.31 6.91
N THR A 5 -24.50 33.35 6.31
CA THR A 5 -25.11 32.07 5.94
C THR A 5 -24.12 30.95 6.22
N LYS A 6 -24.40 30.31 7.27
CA LYS A 6 -24.15 28.98 7.77
C LYS A 6 -24.52 27.96 6.69
N ASN A 7 -23.65 27.02 6.36
CA ASN A 7 -24.10 25.75 5.80
C ASN A 7 -23.42 24.59 6.50
N GLU A 8 -24.27 23.75 7.05
CA GLU A 8 -23.97 22.71 8.01
C GLU A 8 -23.60 21.40 7.32
N ASN A 9 -22.62 20.76 7.90
CA ASN A 9 -22.50 19.34 8.20
C ASN A 9 -23.32 18.34 7.37
N ASN A 10 -22.60 17.50 6.66
CA ASN A 10 -23.07 16.14 6.42
C ASN A 10 -22.03 15.15 6.97
N PHE A 11 -22.17 14.89 8.28
CA PHE A 11 -21.41 13.91 9.04
C PHE A 11 -22.09 12.55 8.84
N MET A 12 -21.43 11.63 8.14
CA MET A 12 -21.90 10.25 8.02
C MET A 12 -21.89 9.58 9.40
N ARG A 13 -23.06 9.09 9.82
CA ARG A 13 -23.28 8.32 11.04
C ARG A 13 -22.64 6.94 10.91
N PRO A 14 -22.02 6.42 11.98
CA PRO A 14 -21.57 5.02 12.03
C PRO A 14 -22.76 4.07 12.17
N ALA A 15 -22.65 2.90 11.54
CA ALA A 15 -23.64 1.81 11.59
C ALA A 15 -23.75 1.23 13.00
N GLU A 16 -24.99 1.05 13.45
CA GLU A 16 -25.35 0.45 14.74
C GLU A 16 -25.14 -1.08 14.74
N PRO A 17 -24.85 -1.69 15.91
CA PRO A 17 -24.62 -3.13 16.00
C PRO A 17 -25.94 -3.92 16.06
N PHE A 18 -25.91 -5.07 15.46
CA PHE A 18 -26.90 -6.13 15.39
C PHE A 18 -27.51 -6.47 16.76
N ARG A 19 -28.83 -6.36 16.89
CA ARG A 19 -29.60 -6.86 18.05
C ARG A 19 -29.90 -8.35 17.89
N ALA A 20 -29.65 -9.06 18.96
CA ALA A 20 -29.88 -10.48 19.13
C ALA A 20 -31.36 -10.87 18.98
N PHE A 21 -31.59 -12.03 18.39
CA PHE A 21 -32.85 -12.74 18.26
C PHE A 21 -33.37 -13.20 19.61
N GLY A 22 -34.60 -12.83 19.91
CA GLY A 22 -35.38 -13.37 21.01
C GLY A 22 -36.11 -14.63 20.61
N ASP A 23 -35.98 -15.63 21.48
CA ASP A 23 -36.69 -16.89 21.49
C ASP A 23 -38.23 -16.72 21.54
N SER A 24 -38.99 -17.48 20.73
CA SER A 24 -40.40 -17.77 20.99
C SER A 24 -40.77 -19.17 20.55
N LYS A 25 -41.27 -19.92 21.53
CA LYS A 25 -41.66 -21.34 21.53
C LYS A 25 -42.82 -21.65 20.58
N PRO A 26 -43.00 -22.96 20.24
CA PRO A 26 -43.92 -23.41 19.20
C PRO A 26 -45.35 -23.62 19.68
N GLY A 27 -46.30 -23.17 18.88
CA GLY A 27 -47.72 -23.53 18.98
C GLY A 27 -48.12 -24.56 17.90
N ARG A 28 -48.58 -25.68 18.36
CA ARG A 28 -49.08 -26.83 17.60
C ARG A 28 -50.51 -26.58 17.12
N LYS A 29 -50.84 -26.80 15.81
CA LYS A 29 -52.09 -27.44 15.34
C LYS A 29 -52.16 -27.54 13.81
N SER A 30 -52.29 -28.78 13.41
CA SER A 30 -53.07 -29.48 12.36
C SER A 30 -53.11 -28.99 10.91
N MET A 31 -52.61 -29.83 10.10
CA MET A 31 -53.15 -30.52 8.90
C MET A 31 -53.97 -29.70 7.90
N PHE A 32 -53.38 -29.42 6.73
CA PHE A 32 -54.05 -29.67 5.44
C PHE A 32 -52.98 -29.84 4.33
N VAL A 33 -53.05 -30.99 3.72
CA VAL A 33 -52.24 -31.41 2.55
C VAL A 33 -52.70 -30.59 1.33
N ARG A 34 -51.81 -29.84 0.70
CA ARG A 34 -51.91 -29.48 -0.71
C ARG A 34 -50.50 -29.35 -1.26
N SER A 35 -50.19 -30.35 -2.11
CA SER A 35 -48.97 -30.39 -2.92
C SER A 35 -48.87 -29.19 -3.85
N VAL A 36 -47.88 -28.33 -3.63
CA VAL A 36 -47.44 -27.36 -4.64
C VAL A 36 -45.93 -27.61 -4.80
N ALA A 37 -45.57 -28.15 -5.95
CA ALA A 37 -44.19 -28.32 -6.35
C ALA A 37 -43.58 -26.92 -6.61
N THR A 38 -42.84 -26.41 -5.63
CA THR A 38 -42.09 -25.15 -5.80
C THR A 38 -40.68 -25.53 -6.24
N ALA A 39 -40.39 -25.29 -7.51
CA ALA A 39 -39.06 -25.37 -8.07
C ALA A 39 -38.16 -24.34 -7.36
N VAL A 40 -37.23 -24.83 -6.51
CA VAL A 40 -36.18 -24.00 -5.90
C VAL A 40 -35.10 -23.81 -6.96
N ALA A 41 -35.14 -22.68 -7.65
CA ALA A 41 -34.03 -22.22 -8.49
C ALA A 41 -32.89 -21.80 -7.54
N ILE A 42 -31.90 -22.66 -7.35
CA ILE A 42 -30.65 -22.32 -6.66
C ILE A 42 -29.86 -21.39 -7.57
N LEU A 43 -29.98 -20.10 -7.32
CA LEU A 43 -29.05 -19.08 -7.85
C LEU A 43 -27.68 -19.34 -7.21
N MET A 44 -26.84 -20.13 -7.87
CA MET A 44 -25.42 -20.19 -7.58
C MET A 44 -24.80 -18.84 -7.96
N THR A 45 -24.75 -17.89 -7.02
CA THR A 45 -23.89 -16.72 -7.14
C THR A 45 -22.45 -17.21 -7.07
N GLY A 46 -21.83 -17.40 -8.24
CA GLY A 46 -20.41 -17.70 -8.35
C GLY A 46 -19.60 -16.57 -7.71
N ALA A 47 -19.14 -16.76 -6.49
CA ALA A 47 -18.13 -15.91 -5.89
C ALA A 47 -16.85 -16.06 -6.73
N SER A 48 -16.57 -15.10 -7.59
CA SER A 48 -15.30 -15.01 -8.30
C SER A 48 -14.21 -14.79 -7.25
N LEU A 49 -13.47 -15.85 -6.91
CA LEU A 49 -12.25 -15.76 -6.11
C LEU A 49 -11.26 -14.91 -6.92
N ALA A 50 -11.11 -13.66 -6.54
CA ALA A 50 -10.04 -12.81 -7.04
C ALA A 50 -8.71 -13.38 -6.52
N TYR A 51 -8.04 -14.20 -7.33
CA TYR A 51 -6.68 -14.64 -7.04
C TYR A 51 -5.76 -13.42 -7.12
N ALA A 52 -5.30 -12.94 -5.97
CA ALA A 52 -4.20 -12.00 -5.94
C ALA A 52 -2.97 -12.71 -6.51
N GLN A 53 -2.54 -12.31 -7.71
CA GLN A 53 -1.36 -12.89 -8.32
C GLN A 53 -0.12 -12.46 -7.53
N SER A 54 0.61 -13.45 -7.02
CA SER A 54 1.88 -13.19 -6.35
C SER A 54 2.88 -12.57 -7.33
N PRO A 55 3.64 -11.55 -6.89
CA PRO A 55 4.66 -10.95 -7.74
C PRO A 55 5.70 -11.97 -8.19
N THR A 56 6.06 -11.92 -9.47
CA THR A 56 7.13 -12.73 -10.05
C THR A 56 8.43 -11.94 -10.01
N ARG A 57 9.47 -12.54 -9.46
CA ARG A 57 10.81 -11.96 -9.51
C ARG A 57 11.38 -12.14 -10.92
N ILE A 58 11.75 -11.01 -11.55
CA ILE A 58 12.35 -11.00 -12.89
C ILE A 58 13.85 -11.28 -12.77
N GLN A 59 14.56 -10.48 -11.97
CA GLN A 59 16.02 -10.57 -11.83
C GLN A 59 16.49 -9.86 -10.56
N GLN A 60 17.67 -10.25 -10.06
CA GLN A 60 18.39 -9.58 -8.98
C GLN A 60 19.59 -8.81 -9.53
N PHE A 61 19.76 -7.58 -9.03
CA PHE A 61 20.88 -6.68 -9.35
C PHE A 61 21.51 -6.22 -8.02
N ASN A 62 22.46 -6.95 -7.51
CA ASN A 62 23.09 -6.70 -6.21
C ASN A 62 22.02 -6.50 -5.10
N ALA A 63 21.90 -5.28 -4.54
CA ALA A 63 20.95 -4.98 -3.47
C ALA A 63 19.50 -4.80 -3.95
N TRP A 64 19.24 -4.78 -5.26
CA TRP A 64 17.93 -4.48 -5.83
C TRP A 64 17.36 -5.65 -6.62
N GLY A 65 16.16 -6.11 -6.30
CA GLY A 65 15.40 -7.07 -7.10
C GLY A 65 14.41 -6.36 -8.02
N ALA A 66 14.25 -6.86 -9.25
CA ALA A 66 13.20 -6.45 -10.17
C ALA A 66 12.06 -7.47 -10.16
N TYR A 67 10.82 -7.01 -10.14
CA TYR A 67 9.61 -7.81 -10.01
C TYR A 67 8.51 -7.31 -10.94
N SER A 68 7.55 -8.20 -11.25
CA SER A 68 6.32 -7.82 -11.95
C SER A 68 5.12 -8.60 -11.42
N TYR A 69 3.93 -8.00 -11.57
CA TYR A 69 2.65 -8.68 -11.37
C TYR A 69 1.59 -8.10 -12.29
N LYS A 70 0.50 -8.86 -12.50
CA LYS A 70 -0.66 -8.38 -13.25
C LYS A 70 -1.62 -7.65 -12.32
N SER A 71 -2.08 -6.48 -12.73
CA SER A 71 -3.11 -5.69 -12.07
C SER A 71 -4.22 -5.40 -13.08
N GLY A 72 -5.27 -6.21 -13.08
CA GLY A 72 -6.26 -6.22 -14.14
C GLY A 72 -5.62 -6.54 -15.50
N ASN A 73 -5.86 -5.70 -16.50
CA ASN A 73 -5.30 -5.86 -17.84
C ASN A 73 -3.90 -5.24 -18.01
N SER A 74 -3.35 -4.64 -16.96
CA SER A 74 -2.03 -3.99 -16.98
C SER A 74 -0.97 -4.79 -16.24
N THR A 75 0.28 -4.61 -16.63
CA THR A 75 1.42 -5.12 -15.86
C THR A 75 1.96 -3.99 -14.98
N VAL A 76 2.26 -4.30 -13.74
CA VAL A 76 3.00 -3.44 -12.83
C VAL A 76 4.40 -4.05 -12.66
N CYS A 77 5.43 -3.25 -12.87
CA CYS A 77 6.80 -3.64 -12.60
C CYS A 77 7.37 -2.74 -11.50
N TYR A 78 8.22 -3.29 -10.68
CA TYR A 78 8.87 -2.50 -9.63
C TYR A 78 10.24 -3.08 -9.29
N VAL A 79 11.10 -2.23 -8.75
CA VAL A 79 12.33 -2.63 -8.10
C VAL A 79 12.17 -2.47 -6.60
N LEU A 80 12.80 -3.37 -5.85
CA LEU A 80 12.69 -3.44 -4.39
C LEU A 80 14.06 -3.70 -3.78
N SER A 81 14.35 -2.99 -2.69
CA SER A 81 15.48 -3.28 -1.80
C SER A 81 15.03 -3.34 -0.35
N ILE A 82 15.73 -4.14 0.44
CA ILE A 82 15.63 -4.19 1.90
C ILE A 82 16.79 -3.40 2.52
N PRO A 83 16.61 -2.79 3.70
CA PRO A 83 17.69 -2.04 4.33
C PRO A 83 18.82 -2.96 4.80
N THR A 84 20.04 -2.47 4.72
CA THR A 84 21.24 -3.12 5.27
C THR A 84 21.34 -2.94 6.78
N THR A 85 20.81 -1.83 7.31
CA THR A 85 20.71 -1.56 8.75
C THR A 85 19.35 -1.00 9.12
N LYS A 86 18.88 -1.34 10.33
CA LYS A 86 17.62 -0.85 10.90
C LYS A 86 17.89 -0.34 12.32
N GLU A 87 17.49 0.88 12.60
CA GLU A 87 17.67 1.49 13.92
C GLU A 87 16.34 2.08 14.44
N PRO A 88 16.15 2.01 15.77
CA PRO A 88 16.99 1.39 16.80
C PRO A 88 16.94 -0.15 16.75
N ALA A 89 18.07 -0.84 16.93
CA ALA A 89 18.20 -2.29 16.73
C ALA A 89 17.35 -3.16 17.68
N ASN A 90 16.87 -2.60 18.77
CA ASN A 90 16.14 -3.31 19.84
C ASN A 90 14.61 -3.26 19.68
N VAL A 91 14.08 -2.86 18.53
CA VAL A 91 12.64 -2.84 18.26
C VAL A 91 12.31 -3.70 17.07
N ASP A 92 11.08 -4.21 17.03
CA ASP A 92 10.56 -4.90 15.85
C ASP A 92 10.13 -3.85 14.81
N HIS A 93 10.77 -3.90 13.66
CA HIS A 93 10.45 -3.04 12.51
C HIS A 93 9.46 -3.66 11.54
N GLY A 94 9.22 -4.96 11.64
CA GLY A 94 8.52 -5.73 10.61
C GLY A 94 9.26 -5.69 9.26
N ASP A 95 8.50 -5.83 8.18
CA ASP A 95 9.03 -5.78 6.82
C ASP A 95 9.25 -4.35 6.34
N ILE A 96 10.47 -4.05 5.95
CA ILE A 96 10.89 -2.72 5.49
C ILE A 96 11.39 -2.82 4.06
N PHE A 97 10.83 -2.01 3.17
CA PHE A 97 11.18 -1.96 1.75
C PHE A 97 11.34 -0.52 1.26
N PHE A 98 12.22 -0.32 0.30
CA PHE A 98 12.18 0.82 -0.59
C PHE A 98 11.89 0.32 -2.00
N ILE A 99 10.87 0.90 -2.63
CA ILE A 99 10.33 0.44 -3.91
C ILE A 99 10.36 1.59 -4.89
N VAL A 100 10.64 1.30 -6.17
CA VAL A 100 10.38 2.23 -7.28
C VAL A 100 9.51 1.51 -8.29
N SER A 101 8.32 2.03 -8.53
CA SER A 101 7.28 1.39 -9.35
C SER A 101 7.17 1.99 -10.73
N GLN A 102 6.83 1.13 -11.71
CA GLN A 102 6.46 1.45 -13.07
C GLN A 102 5.05 0.91 -13.32
N ARG A 103 4.09 1.79 -13.60
CA ARG A 103 2.69 1.44 -13.85
C ARG A 103 2.19 2.08 -15.16
N PRO A 104 2.52 1.51 -16.33
CA PRO A 104 2.18 2.11 -17.64
C PRO A 104 0.69 2.36 -17.82
N GLY A 105 -0.17 1.46 -17.34
CA GLY A 105 -1.62 1.62 -17.41
C GLY A 105 -2.20 2.79 -16.60
N GLN A 106 -1.39 3.43 -15.76
CA GLN A 106 -1.74 4.60 -14.95
C GLN A 106 -0.87 5.83 -15.28
N ASN A 107 -0.04 5.76 -16.33
CA ASN A 107 0.94 6.78 -16.69
C ASN A 107 1.93 7.13 -15.54
N ILE A 108 2.22 6.15 -14.69
CA ILE A 108 3.17 6.32 -13.58
C ILE A 108 4.51 5.72 -13.98
N SER A 109 5.54 6.55 -13.98
CA SER A 109 6.93 6.18 -14.27
C SER A 109 7.81 6.46 -13.09
N TYR A 110 8.49 5.40 -12.58
CA TYR A 110 9.49 5.50 -11.52
C TYR A 110 9.00 6.23 -10.25
N GLU A 111 7.84 5.82 -9.72
CA GLU A 111 7.32 6.34 -8.45
C GLU A 111 8.07 5.71 -7.25
N PRO A 112 8.87 6.50 -6.49
CA PRO A 112 9.55 6.02 -5.29
C PRO A 112 8.57 5.93 -4.11
N GLN A 113 8.70 4.86 -3.33
CA GLN A 113 7.87 4.60 -2.16
C GLN A 113 8.71 3.95 -1.05
N ALA A 114 8.65 4.49 0.16
CA ALA A 114 9.15 3.82 1.35
C ALA A 114 8.00 3.07 2.02
N MET A 115 8.21 1.80 2.35
CA MET A 115 7.26 0.95 3.07
C MET A 115 7.87 0.44 4.37
N VAL A 116 7.08 0.47 5.45
CA VAL A 116 7.51 0.02 6.77
C VAL A 116 6.52 -0.97 7.36
N GLY A 117 6.96 -1.82 8.29
CA GLY A 117 6.13 -2.85 8.90
C GLY A 117 5.19 -2.35 10.01
N TYR A 118 5.20 -1.05 10.31
CA TYR A 118 4.41 -0.43 11.38
C TYR A 118 3.67 0.81 10.86
N ALA A 119 2.68 1.29 11.60
CA ALA A 119 2.00 2.54 11.26
C ALA A 119 2.94 3.74 11.45
N LEU A 120 3.11 4.55 10.42
CA LEU A 120 3.81 5.83 10.50
C LEU A 120 2.99 6.85 11.28
N ARG A 121 3.65 7.83 11.90
CA ARG A 121 2.97 8.92 12.59
C ARG A 121 2.22 9.76 11.57
N GLU A 122 0.91 9.92 11.79
CA GLU A 122 0.07 10.74 10.92
C GLU A 122 0.59 12.17 10.81
N GLY A 123 0.61 12.73 9.60
CA GLY A 123 1.13 14.07 9.31
C GLY A 123 2.65 14.23 9.47
N SER A 124 3.39 13.17 9.86
CA SER A 124 4.85 13.24 9.88
C SER A 124 5.43 13.16 8.48
N LYS A 125 6.72 13.48 8.37
CA LYS A 125 7.48 13.36 7.12
C LYS A 125 8.49 12.23 7.25
N VAL A 126 8.75 11.57 6.13
CA VAL A 126 9.88 10.67 5.96
C VAL A 126 10.95 11.42 5.17
N ASN A 127 12.18 11.43 5.68
CA ASN A 127 13.30 12.08 5.05
C ASN A 127 14.21 11.04 4.40
N VAL A 128 14.46 11.20 3.12
CA VAL A 128 15.38 10.38 2.33
C VAL A 128 16.63 11.20 2.03
N THR A 129 17.78 10.70 2.45
CA THR A 129 19.08 11.35 2.22
C THR A 129 19.94 10.44 1.36
N ILE A 130 20.47 10.98 0.26
CA ILE A 130 21.42 10.31 -0.64
C ILE A 130 22.60 11.26 -0.83
N ASP A 131 23.77 10.83 -0.35
CA ASP A 131 24.93 11.70 -0.26
C ASP A 131 24.56 13.02 0.48
N ASN A 132 24.64 14.17 -0.21
CA ASN A 132 24.29 15.49 0.36
C ASN A 132 22.91 15.99 -0.09
N LYS A 133 22.07 15.16 -0.72
CA LYS A 133 20.74 15.52 -1.21
C LYS A 133 19.66 15.00 -0.27
N ASN A 134 18.70 15.83 0.07
CA ASN A 134 17.56 15.49 0.91
C ASN A 134 16.27 15.59 0.13
N PHE A 135 15.38 14.58 0.33
CA PHE A 135 14.06 14.53 -0.26
C PHE A 135 13.05 14.27 0.84
N VAL A 136 11.87 14.86 0.72
CA VAL A 136 10.80 14.74 1.71
C VAL A 136 9.66 13.92 1.15
N MET A 137 9.17 12.98 1.95
CA MET A 137 8.02 12.15 1.62
C MET A 137 6.90 12.37 2.64
N PHE A 138 5.65 12.44 2.18
CA PHE A 138 4.47 12.44 3.06
C PHE A 138 4.11 11.02 3.46
N THR A 139 3.51 10.87 4.64
CA THR A 139 3.13 9.56 5.20
C THR A 139 1.65 9.28 5.04
N LYS A 140 1.33 8.01 4.74
CA LYS A 140 -0.02 7.46 4.81
C LYS A 140 0.06 6.00 5.26
N ASP A 141 -0.57 5.67 6.38
CA ASP A 141 -0.56 4.34 6.99
C ASP A 141 0.87 3.81 7.22
N LYS A 142 1.28 2.81 6.48
CA LYS A 142 2.60 2.15 6.55
C LYS A 142 3.54 2.54 5.41
N ALA A 143 3.18 3.54 4.64
CA ALA A 143 3.96 3.91 3.45
C ALA A 143 4.17 5.43 3.36
N ALA A 144 5.18 5.84 2.59
CA ALA A 144 5.45 7.22 2.29
C ALA A 144 5.79 7.40 0.80
N TRP A 145 5.34 8.50 0.22
CA TRP A 145 5.56 8.92 -1.17
C TRP A 145 6.18 10.30 -1.22
N VAL A 146 6.88 10.61 -2.29
CA VAL A 146 7.47 11.93 -2.50
C VAL A 146 6.38 13.00 -2.38
N GLU A 147 6.62 14.02 -1.56
CA GLU A 147 5.63 15.05 -1.27
C GLU A 147 5.29 15.91 -2.49
N ASN A 148 6.28 16.24 -3.28
CA ASN A 148 6.12 16.94 -4.56
C ASN A 148 6.52 15.97 -5.68
N ALA A 149 5.55 15.49 -6.45
CA ALA A 149 5.79 14.54 -7.55
C ALA A 149 6.80 15.07 -8.59
N ALA A 150 6.95 16.38 -8.74
CA ALA A 150 7.96 16.97 -9.61
C ALA A 150 9.41 16.67 -9.16
N GLU A 151 9.61 16.23 -7.91
CA GLU A 151 10.93 15.86 -7.36
C GLU A 151 11.25 14.37 -7.54
N GLU A 152 10.28 13.53 -7.94
CA GLU A 152 10.52 12.09 -8.17
C GLU A 152 11.66 11.82 -9.15
N PRO A 153 11.75 12.50 -10.31
CA PRO A 153 12.88 12.30 -11.22
C PRO A 153 14.23 12.65 -10.59
N ALA A 154 14.26 13.69 -9.74
CA ALA A 154 15.49 14.11 -9.05
C ALA A 154 15.92 13.08 -8.00
N LEU A 155 14.96 12.51 -7.23
CA LEU A 155 15.23 11.42 -6.30
C LEU A 155 15.75 10.18 -7.03
N VAL A 156 15.10 9.75 -8.12
CA VAL A 156 15.52 8.60 -8.93
C VAL A 156 16.93 8.83 -9.54
N ALA A 157 17.21 10.05 -10.02
CA ALA A 157 18.54 10.41 -10.51
C ALA A 157 19.60 10.34 -9.40
N ALA A 158 19.28 10.83 -8.20
CA ALA A 158 20.15 10.72 -7.04
C ALA A 158 20.41 9.25 -6.65
N MET A 159 19.37 8.40 -6.67
CA MET A 159 19.52 6.96 -6.44
C MET A 159 20.47 6.31 -7.45
N LYS A 160 20.36 6.65 -8.74
CA LYS A 160 21.23 6.09 -9.81
C LYS A 160 22.69 6.50 -9.64
N GLY A 161 22.96 7.68 -9.10
CA GLY A 161 24.33 8.22 -8.96
C GLY A 161 24.95 8.02 -7.58
N GLY A 162 24.15 7.73 -6.55
CA GLY A 162 24.59 7.60 -5.17
C GLY A 162 25.14 6.20 -4.84
N LYS A 163 25.78 6.10 -3.68
CA LYS A 163 26.30 4.82 -3.14
C LYS A 163 25.38 4.23 -2.10
N SER A 164 24.80 5.06 -1.26
CA SER A 164 23.92 4.69 -0.17
C SER A 164 22.79 5.68 0.01
N MET A 165 21.71 5.21 0.60
CA MET A 165 20.52 6.00 0.91
C MET A 165 20.13 5.75 2.37
N THR A 166 19.81 6.82 3.10
CA THR A 166 19.25 6.74 4.44
C THR A 166 17.81 7.24 4.44
N VAL A 167 16.91 6.45 5.03
CA VAL A 167 15.49 6.78 5.18
C VAL A 167 15.19 6.92 6.66
N LYS A 168 14.75 8.12 7.09
CA LYS A 168 14.39 8.42 8.48
C LYS A 168 12.88 8.64 8.59
N ALA A 169 12.26 7.96 9.56
CA ALA A 169 10.82 8.01 9.77
C ALA A 169 10.47 8.11 11.27
N THR A 170 9.20 8.35 11.58
CA THR A 170 8.68 8.33 12.94
C THR A 170 7.47 7.40 12.98
N SER A 171 7.47 6.43 13.90
CA SER A 171 6.33 5.53 14.10
C SER A 171 5.15 6.26 14.74
N GLY A 172 3.95 5.70 14.63
CA GLY A 172 2.74 6.21 15.28
C GLY A 172 2.89 6.35 16.80
N ARG A 173 3.76 5.54 17.41
CA ARG A 173 4.12 5.62 18.84
C ARG A 173 5.19 6.68 19.15
N GLY A 174 5.70 7.36 18.14
CA GLY A 174 6.72 8.41 18.33
C GLY A 174 8.18 7.91 18.29
N THR A 175 8.43 6.64 18.02
CA THR A 175 9.79 6.12 17.88
C THR A 175 10.41 6.64 16.59
N ALA A 176 11.56 7.31 16.69
CA ALA A 176 12.37 7.68 15.53
C ALA A 176 13.08 6.42 15.00
N THR A 177 12.99 6.21 13.70
CA THR A 177 13.62 5.05 13.02
C THR A 177 14.50 5.51 11.89
N SER A 178 15.53 4.72 11.57
CA SER A 178 16.47 5.00 10.49
C SER A 178 16.84 3.71 9.77
N TYR A 179 16.86 3.76 8.45
CA TYR A 179 17.13 2.63 7.56
C TYR A 179 18.19 3.01 6.55
N SER A 180 19.26 2.23 6.47
CA SER A 180 20.29 2.41 5.44
C SER A 180 20.09 1.40 4.32
N TYR A 181 20.23 1.85 3.08
CA TYR A 181 20.12 1.03 1.88
C TYR A 181 21.39 1.18 1.03
N SER A 182 21.84 0.08 0.46
CA SER A 182 22.83 0.11 -0.62
C SER A 182 22.14 0.48 -1.93
N LEU A 183 22.73 1.41 -2.69
CA LEU A 183 22.27 1.76 -4.04
C LEU A 183 22.98 0.94 -5.14
N SER A 184 23.79 -0.04 -4.75
CA SER A 184 24.45 -0.94 -5.70
C SER A 184 23.43 -1.75 -6.49
N GLY A 185 23.44 -1.61 -7.81
CA GLY A 185 22.55 -2.33 -8.73
C GLY A 185 21.26 -1.59 -9.11
N ILE A 186 20.92 -0.46 -8.47
CA ILE A 186 19.66 0.26 -8.73
C ILE A 186 19.51 0.68 -10.20
N SER A 187 20.58 1.20 -10.83
CA SER A 187 20.53 1.65 -12.23
C SER A 187 20.19 0.53 -13.19
N ALA A 188 20.77 -0.66 -13.00
CA ALA A 188 20.47 -1.85 -13.81
C ALA A 188 19.04 -2.37 -13.53
N ALA A 189 18.61 -2.38 -12.26
CA ALA A 189 17.27 -2.80 -11.89
C ALA A 189 16.19 -1.87 -12.49
N LEU A 190 16.38 -0.55 -12.43
CA LEU A 190 15.46 0.43 -13.03
C LEU A 190 15.39 0.28 -14.56
N LYS A 191 16.53 0.04 -15.22
CA LYS A 191 16.56 -0.25 -16.67
C LYS A 191 15.75 -1.51 -17.00
N GLN A 192 15.81 -2.55 -16.15
CA GLN A 192 15.04 -3.78 -16.36
C GLN A 192 13.54 -3.55 -16.38
N ILE A 193 13.02 -2.64 -15.55
CA ILE A 193 11.57 -2.36 -15.47
C ILE A 193 11.13 -1.26 -16.45
N GLU A 194 12.01 -0.61 -17.17
CA GLU A 194 11.70 0.42 -18.17
C GLU A 194 10.81 -0.12 -19.30
N THR A 195 10.98 -1.38 -19.67
CA THR A 195 10.22 -2.06 -20.70
C THR A 195 8.96 -2.76 -20.20
N CYS A 196 8.49 -2.42 -19.00
CA CYS A 196 7.25 -2.93 -18.41
C CYS A 196 6.04 -2.63 -19.31
N LYS A 197 5.33 -3.69 -19.77
CA LYS A 197 4.16 -3.59 -20.66
C LYS A 197 3.01 -4.46 -20.13
#